data_70ed2580e25ae7c914f2f16bfb0403a2
#
_entry.id   70ed2580e25ae7c914f2f16bfb0403a2
#
_cell.length_a   1.000
_cell.length_b   1.000
_cell.length_c   1.000
_cell.angle_alpha   90.00
_cell.angle_beta   90.00
_cell.angle_gamma   90.00
#
_symmetry.space_group_name_H-M   'P 1'
#
loop_
_entity.id
_entity.type
_entity.pdbx_description
1 polymer ?
#
loop_
_entity_poly.entity_id
_entity_poly.type
_entity_poly.pdbx_seq_one_letter_code
_entity_poly.pdbx_strand_id
1 'polypeptide(L)'
;METKNTETFARELGYIKNDRIRDFVSFVLDDLPDYFRHIGASTSGKYHPAYTIGEGGLIRHTKAAVAIAQDLFKADFYNFTDSDKDVVTSALILHDGLKCGMWEEHTAFNHPLLMKEFIMKKYDEYSDCEEGCLTDITEIANAVASHMGKWNTSTYSDDILPMPETDIQKCVHLCDYLASRKHLIFDFDIYAEELEPKTT
;
A
#
# COMPACT_ATOMS: atom_id res chain seq x y z
N MET A 1 22.49 5.83 11.32
CA MET A 1 21.42 4.84 11.58
C MET A 1 20.50 4.90 10.37
N GLU A 2 20.21 3.79 9.77
CA GLU A 2 19.24 3.74 8.67
C GLU A 2 17.83 3.96 9.22
N THR A 3 17.07 4.86 8.59
CA THR A 3 15.68 5.15 9.00
C THR A 3 14.83 3.90 8.73
N LYS A 4 14.06 3.45 9.71
CA LYS A 4 13.15 2.32 9.53
C LYS A 4 11.97 2.67 8.63
N ASN A 5 11.37 1.68 7.96
CA ASN A 5 10.18 1.89 7.14
C ASN A 5 9.01 2.40 7.98
N THR A 6 8.85 1.93 9.22
CA THR A 6 7.85 2.41 10.17
C THR A 6 7.99 3.91 10.47
N GLU A 7 9.21 4.44 10.59
CA GLU A 7 9.43 5.88 10.77
C GLU A 7 9.01 6.66 9.51
N THR A 8 9.32 6.13 8.32
CA THR A 8 8.94 6.72 7.04
C THR A 8 7.41 6.79 6.87
N PHE A 9 6.69 5.79 7.35
CA PHE A 9 5.22 5.69 7.26
C PHE A 9 4.49 6.00 8.57
N ALA A 10 5.15 6.67 9.53
CA ALA A 10 4.57 6.93 10.85
C ALA A 10 3.19 7.63 10.78
N ARG A 11 3.01 8.53 9.80
CA ARG A 11 1.76 9.23 9.55
C ARG A 11 0.68 8.28 9.03
N GLU A 12 1.00 7.52 7.99
CA GLU A 12 0.07 6.60 7.34
C GLU A 12 -0.35 5.47 8.29
N LEU A 13 0.58 4.98 9.10
CA LEU A 13 0.31 4.04 10.19
C LEU A 13 -0.63 4.66 11.24
N GLY A 14 -0.50 5.96 11.51
CA GLY A 14 -1.38 6.68 12.44
C GLY A 14 -2.84 6.76 12.00
N TYR A 15 -3.17 6.48 10.75
CA TYR A 15 -4.56 6.37 10.27
C TYR A 15 -5.22 5.05 10.65
N ILE A 16 -4.44 4.00 10.92
CA ILE A 16 -4.96 2.69 11.34
C ILE A 16 -5.35 2.79 12.83
N LYS A 17 -6.64 2.67 13.12
CA LYS A 17 -7.19 2.80 14.48
C LYS A 17 -6.99 1.56 15.34
N ASN A 18 -7.07 0.39 14.72
CA ASN A 18 -6.83 -0.88 15.41
C ASN A 18 -5.34 -1.06 15.67
N ASP A 19 -4.93 -0.97 16.95
CA ASP A 19 -3.53 -1.05 17.36
C ASP A 19 -2.87 -2.36 16.91
N ARG A 20 -3.59 -3.49 16.97
CA ARG A 20 -3.05 -4.80 16.56
C ARG A 20 -2.75 -4.86 15.06
N ILE A 21 -3.67 -4.33 14.22
CA ILE A 21 -3.45 -4.24 12.77
C ILE A 21 -2.26 -3.33 12.49
N ARG A 22 -2.20 -2.17 13.16
CA ARG A 22 -1.10 -1.20 12.99
C ARG A 22 0.25 -1.80 13.36
N ASP A 23 0.33 -2.52 14.49
CA ASP A 23 1.56 -3.14 14.95
C ASP A 23 1.98 -4.28 14.01
N PHE A 24 1.04 -5.08 13.52
CA PHE A 24 1.31 -6.09 12.50
C PHE A 24 1.82 -5.47 11.19
N VAL A 25 1.17 -4.43 10.67
CA VAL A 25 1.62 -3.71 9.46
C VAL A 25 3.02 -3.14 9.67
N SER A 26 3.30 -2.61 10.85
CA SER A 26 4.64 -2.10 11.21
C SER A 26 5.69 -3.21 11.17
N PHE A 27 5.36 -4.38 11.71
CA PHE A 27 6.21 -5.57 11.68
C PHE A 27 6.51 -6.03 10.24
N VAL A 28 5.49 -6.06 9.37
CA VAL A 28 5.66 -6.40 7.94
C VAL A 28 6.53 -5.37 7.23
N LEU A 29 6.29 -4.06 7.46
CA LEU A 29 7.03 -2.96 6.84
C LEU A 29 8.52 -2.99 7.16
N ASP A 30 8.89 -3.26 8.41
CA ASP A 30 10.29 -3.26 8.83
C ASP A 30 11.10 -4.45 8.28
N ASP A 31 10.41 -5.46 7.72
CA ASP A 31 11.03 -6.64 7.10
C ASP A 31 10.97 -6.61 5.56
N LEU A 32 10.50 -5.51 4.96
CA LEU A 32 10.57 -5.31 3.51
C LEU A 32 12.02 -5.12 3.06
N PRO A 33 12.35 -5.55 1.83
CA PRO A 33 13.69 -5.35 1.26
C PRO A 33 14.10 -3.87 1.24
N ASP A 34 15.39 -3.58 1.42
CA ASP A 34 15.94 -2.22 1.46
C ASP A 34 15.61 -1.39 0.23
N TYR A 35 15.52 -2.03 -0.95
CA TYR A 35 15.21 -1.34 -2.19
C TYR A 35 13.84 -0.62 -2.15
N PHE A 36 12.90 -1.08 -1.33
CA PHE A 36 11.57 -0.46 -1.22
C PHE A 36 11.66 1.05 -0.97
N ARG A 37 12.70 1.50 -0.26
CA ARG A 37 12.93 2.92 0.05
C ARG A 37 13.57 3.69 -1.11
N HIS A 38 14.23 3.01 -2.03
CA HIS A 38 15.13 3.63 -3.00
C HIS A 38 14.59 3.68 -4.42
N ILE A 39 13.75 2.72 -4.80
CA ILE A 39 13.28 2.63 -6.18
C ILE A 39 12.13 3.60 -6.49
N GLY A 40 11.94 3.85 -7.79
CA GLY A 40 10.76 4.53 -8.32
C GLY A 40 9.56 3.59 -8.42
N ALA A 41 8.35 4.14 -8.38
CA ALA A 41 7.13 3.36 -8.61
C ALA A 41 7.01 2.90 -10.08
N SER A 42 7.75 3.51 -11.00
CA SER A 42 7.78 3.15 -12.41
C SER A 42 9.16 3.38 -13.01
N THR A 43 9.64 2.42 -13.79
CA THR A 43 10.91 2.53 -14.52
C THR A 43 10.81 3.45 -15.74
N SER A 44 9.66 3.46 -16.43
CA SER A 44 9.48 4.24 -17.67
C SER A 44 8.93 5.66 -17.46
N GLY A 45 8.26 5.92 -16.34
CA GLY A 45 7.57 7.19 -16.07
C GLY A 45 6.48 7.56 -17.08
N LYS A 46 6.09 6.65 -17.98
CA LYS A 46 5.17 6.95 -19.09
C LYS A 46 3.81 7.45 -18.59
N TYR A 47 3.26 6.81 -17.58
CA TYR A 47 1.92 7.10 -17.04
C TYR A 47 1.96 7.72 -15.65
N HIS A 48 3.08 7.63 -14.96
CA HIS A 48 3.25 8.01 -13.57
C HIS A 48 3.61 9.50 -13.41
N PRO A 49 3.15 10.15 -12.34
CA PRO A 49 3.54 11.51 -12.00
C PRO A 49 5.06 11.62 -11.73
N ALA A 50 5.60 12.83 -11.91
CA ALA A 50 7.04 13.07 -11.72
C ALA A 50 7.53 12.72 -10.31
N TYR A 51 6.71 12.92 -9.26
CA TYR A 51 7.07 12.63 -7.88
C TYR A 51 7.25 11.13 -7.58
N THR A 52 6.73 10.25 -8.44
CA THR A 52 6.85 8.79 -8.26
C THR A 52 8.06 8.18 -8.97
N ILE A 53 8.88 9.00 -9.64
CA ILE A 53 10.02 8.56 -10.41
C ILE A 53 11.31 8.73 -9.60
N GLY A 54 12.30 7.86 -9.84
CA GLY A 54 13.62 7.91 -9.21
C GLY A 54 13.61 7.56 -7.74
N GLU A 55 14.66 7.96 -7.04
CA GLU A 55 14.91 7.66 -5.63
C GLU A 55 13.71 7.98 -4.74
N GLY A 56 13.25 7.00 -3.96
CA GLY A 56 12.10 7.14 -3.05
C GLY A 56 10.75 7.34 -3.75
N GLY A 57 10.68 7.18 -5.06
CA GLY A 57 9.45 7.37 -5.83
C GLY A 57 8.35 6.39 -5.44
N LEU A 58 8.71 5.16 -5.07
CA LEU A 58 7.75 4.16 -4.60
C LEU A 58 7.11 4.56 -3.26
N ILE A 59 7.90 5.09 -2.33
CA ILE A 59 7.39 5.64 -1.06
C ILE A 59 6.37 6.75 -1.33
N ARG A 60 6.72 7.72 -2.20
CA ARG A 60 5.81 8.83 -2.51
C ARG A 60 4.53 8.38 -3.20
N HIS A 61 4.61 7.37 -4.08
CA HIS A 61 3.46 6.73 -4.68
C HIS A 61 2.53 6.11 -3.62
N THR A 62 3.09 5.29 -2.74
CA THR A 62 2.36 4.64 -1.64
C THR A 62 1.66 5.67 -0.74
N LYS A 63 2.36 6.73 -0.34
CA LYS A 63 1.78 7.83 0.46
C LYS A 63 0.64 8.54 -0.26
N ALA A 64 0.79 8.82 -1.56
CA ALA A 64 -0.26 9.42 -2.37
C ALA A 64 -1.50 8.51 -2.46
N ALA A 65 -1.33 7.21 -2.63
CA ALA A 65 -2.44 6.26 -2.66
C ALA A 65 -3.20 6.22 -1.32
N VAL A 66 -2.48 6.23 -0.20
CA VAL A 66 -3.09 6.32 1.14
C VAL A 66 -3.84 7.64 1.33
N ALA A 67 -3.26 8.77 0.91
CA ALA A 67 -3.92 10.07 1.02
C ALA A 67 -5.24 10.13 0.23
N ILE A 68 -5.25 9.60 -0.99
CA ILE A 68 -6.46 9.47 -1.81
C ILE A 68 -7.53 8.65 -1.08
N ALA A 69 -7.14 7.55 -0.43
CA ALA A 69 -8.08 6.74 0.36
C ALA A 69 -8.68 7.55 1.51
N GLN A 70 -7.87 8.32 2.25
CA GLN A 70 -8.37 9.17 3.34
C GLN A 70 -9.38 10.21 2.84
N ASP A 71 -9.20 10.77 1.65
CA ASP A 71 -10.16 11.70 1.06
C ASP A 71 -11.45 11.00 0.61
N LEU A 72 -11.36 9.79 0.05
CA LEU A 72 -12.54 8.97 -0.26
C LEU A 72 -13.34 8.60 1.00
N PHE A 73 -12.66 8.35 2.13
CA PHE A 73 -13.31 8.08 3.41
C PHE A 73 -14.06 9.31 3.95
N LYS A 74 -13.48 10.51 3.82
CA LYS A 74 -14.12 11.78 4.21
C LYS A 74 -15.35 12.09 3.33
N ALA A 75 -15.26 11.75 2.04
CA ALA A 75 -16.34 11.96 1.08
C ALA A 75 -17.48 10.94 1.21
N ASP A 76 -17.33 9.95 2.09
CA ASP A 76 -18.30 8.88 2.36
C ASP A 76 -18.76 8.13 1.08
N PHE A 77 -17.82 7.99 0.14
CA PHE A 77 -18.08 7.35 -1.14
C PHE A 77 -18.39 5.85 -1.00
N TYR A 78 -17.74 5.22 -0.04
CA TYR A 78 -17.97 3.85 0.38
C TYR A 78 -18.57 3.86 1.79
N ASN A 79 -19.55 3.02 2.05
CA ASN A 79 -20.12 2.85 3.41
C ASN A 79 -19.19 1.95 4.26
N PHE A 80 -17.94 2.40 4.46
CA PHE A 80 -16.93 1.66 5.19
C PHE A 80 -17.02 1.86 6.70
N THR A 81 -16.93 0.76 7.44
CA THR A 81 -16.67 0.76 8.88
C THR A 81 -15.24 1.22 9.17
N ASP A 82 -14.92 1.49 10.44
CA ASP A 82 -13.54 1.80 10.84
C ASP A 82 -12.58 0.63 10.55
N SER A 83 -13.03 -0.64 10.72
CA SER A 83 -12.26 -1.82 10.35
C SER A 83 -11.97 -1.87 8.83
N ASP A 84 -12.97 -1.59 7.98
CA ASP A 84 -12.77 -1.56 6.52
C ASP A 84 -11.72 -0.50 6.13
N LYS A 85 -11.76 0.68 6.79
CA LYS A 85 -10.79 1.76 6.55
C LYS A 85 -9.38 1.36 6.99
N ASP A 86 -9.25 0.65 8.11
CA ASP A 86 -7.98 0.11 8.58
C ASP A 86 -7.42 -0.91 7.59
N VAL A 87 -8.26 -1.82 7.06
CA VAL A 87 -7.88 -2.82 6.05
C VAL A 87 -7.42 -2.14 4.75
N VAL A 88 -8.19 -1.17 4.21
CA VAL A 88 -7.82 -0.43 2.99
C VAL A 88 -6.50 0.31 3.18
N THR A 89 -6.34 1.03 4.31
CA THR A 89 -5.11 1.79 4.60
C THR A 89 -3.91 0.85 4.69
N SER A 90 -4.05 -0.28 5.40
CA SER A 90 -3.00 -1.29 5.55
C SER A 90 -2.62 -1.92 4.20
N ALA A 91 -3.61 -2.29 3.39
CA ALA A 91 -3.38 -2.84 2.07
C ALA A 91 -2.63 -1.85 1.17
N LEU A 92 -2.98 -0.56 1.19
CA LEU A 92 -2.28 0.47 0.41
C LEU A 92 -0.85 0.70 0.90
N ILE A 93 -0.59 0.67 2.20
CA ILE A 93 0.78 0.78 2.73
C ILE A 93 1.66 -0.36 2.21
N LEU A 94 1.11 -1.56 2.06
CA LEU A 94 1.87 -2.78 1.75
C LEU A 94 1.85 -3.18 0.26
N HIS A 95 0.93 -2.67 -0.58
CA HIS A 95 0.60 -3.23 -1.91
C HIS A 95 1.80 -3.48 -2.83
N ASP A 96 2.74 -2.56 -2.85
CA ASP A 96 3.94 -2.58 -3.70
C ASP A 96 5.23 -2.96 -2.93
N GLY A 97 5.11 -3.49 -1.70
CA GLY A 97 6.25 -3.81 -0.83
C GLY A 97 7.29 -4.74 -1.44
N LEU A 98 6.84 -5.69 -2.27
CA LEU A 98 7.71 -6.60 -3.02
C LEU A 98 7.67 -6.34 -4.54
N LYS A 99 7.64 -5.07 -4.96
CA LYS A 99 7.52 -4.67 -6.38
C LYS A 99 8.56 -5.32 -7.31
N CYS A 100 9.77 -5.52 -6.83
CA CYS A 100 10.84 -6.22 -7.55
C CYS A 100 11.09 -7.64 -7.00
N GLY A 101 10.11 -8.24 -6.31
CA GLY A 101 10.31 -9.49 -5.60
C GLY A 101 11.31 -9.33 -4.46
N MET A 102 12.11 -10.37 -4.22
CA MET A 102 13.15 -10.34 -3.17
C MET A 102 14.52 -9.86 -3.68
N TRP A 103 14.70 -9.58 -4.99
CA TRP A 103 16.01 -9.52 -5.63
C TRP A 103 16.29 -8.25 -6.46
N GLU A 104 15.51 -7.21 -6.37
CA GLU A 104 15.81 -5.86 -6.92
C GLU A 104 16.05 -5.70 -8.44
N GLU A 105 16.18 -6.74 -9.24
CA GLU A 105 16.64 -6.62 -10.62
C GLU A 105 15.61 -5.93 -11.54
N HIS A 106 14.33 -6.33 -11.45
CA HIS A 106 13.24 -5.81 -12.29
C HIS A 106 11.91 -5.88 -11.58
N THR A 107 10.97 -5.04 -11.99
CA THR A 107 9.58 -5.14 -11.53
C THR A 107 9.02 -6.54 -11.81
N ALA A 108 8.63 -7.26 -10.75
CA ALA A 108 7.99 -8.56 -10.86
C ALA A 108 6.50 -8.36 -11.18
N PHE A 109 6.03 -8.93 -12.29
CA PHE A 109 4.61 -8.84 -12.65
C PHE A 109 3.71 -9.41 -11.56
N ASN A 110 4.13 -10.52 -10.95
CA ASN A 110 3.40 -11.21 -9.90
C ASN A 110 3.67 -10.68 -8.48
N HIS A 111 4.28 -9.48 -8.35
CA HIS A 111 4.53 -8.86 -7.04
C HIS A 111 3.31 -8.81 -6.11
N PRO A 112 2.05 -8.65 -6.61
CA PRO A 112 0.88 -8.67 -5.74
C PRO A 112 0.68 -10.03 -5.04
N LEU A 113 0.97 -11.13 -5.76
CA LEU A 113 0.88 -12.48 -5.19
C LEU A 113 2.03 -12.74 -4.22
N LEU A 114 3.25 -12.32 -4.59
CA LEU A 114 4.42 -12.43 -3.70
C LEU A 114 4.19 -11.66 -2.40
N MET A 115 3.63 -10.46 -2.49
CA MET A 115 3.34 -9.66 -1.30
C MET A 115 2.22 -10.26 -0.45
N LYS A 116 1.18 -10.84 -1.07
CA LYS A 116 0.17 -11.62 -0.35
C LYS A 116 0.79 -12.78 0.43
N GLU A 117 1.63 -13.58 -0.23
CA GLU A 117 2.32 -14.71 0.42
C GLU A 117 3.22 -14.23 1.56
N PHE A 118 3.93 -13.13 1.36
CA PHE A 118 4.77 -12.52 2.38
C PHE A 118 3.95 -12.07 3.60
N ILE A 119 2.82 -11.37 3.39
CA ILE A 119 1.92 -10.96 4.49
C ILE A 119 1.44 -12.18 5.28
N MET A 120 0.98 -13.23 4.61
CA MET A 120 0.49 -14.43 5.28
C MET A 120 1.58 -15.17 6.04
N LYS A 121 2.79 -15.28 5.45
CA LYS A 121 3.96 -15.83 6.15
C LYS A 121 4.31 -15.01 7.40
N LYS A 122 4.27 -13.69 7.29
CA LYS A 122 4.52 -12.79 8.43
C LYS A 122 3.45 -12.93 9.52
N TYR A 123 2.21 -13.21 9.16
CA TYR A 123 1.17 -13.53 10.13
C TYR A 123 1.50 -14.79 10.94
N ASP A 124 1.99 -15.84 10.28
CA ASP A 124 2.41 -17.08 10.97
C ASP A 124 3.61 -16.86 11.90
N GLU A 125 4.46 -15.86 11.60
CA GLU A 125 5.63 -15.49 12.43
C GLU A 125 5.26 -14.54 13.59
N TYR A 126 4.13 -13.83 13.49
CA TYR A 126 3.73 -12.78 14.43
C TYR A 126 2.93 -13.36 15.61
N SER A 127 3.59 -13.51 16.76
CA SER A 127 3.03 -14.21 17.94
C SER A 127 1.90 -13.48 18.66
N ASP A 128 1.73 -12.18 18.41
CA ASP A 128 0.80 -11.32 19.15
C ASP A 128 -0.58 -11.18 18.48
N CYS A 129 -0.81 -11.89 17.36
CA CYS A 129 -2.09 -11.90 16.69
C CYS A 129 -2.98 -13.04 17.26
N GLU A 130 -4.03 -12.65 17.98
CA GLU A 130 -5.12 -13.57 18.37
C GLU A 130 -5.96 -13.97 17.14
N GLU A 131 -6.74 -15.05 17.23
CA GLU A 131 -7.61 -15.59 16.16
C GLU A 131 -8.49 -14.52 15.47
N GLY A 132 -8.85 -13.42 16.15
CA GLY A 132 -9.67 -12.34 15.60
C GLY A 132 -8.99 -11.48 14.53
N CYS A 133 -7.66 -11.48 14.44
CA CYS A 133 -6.93 -10.68 13.45
C CYS A 133 -6.83 -11.37 12.07
N LEU A 134 -7.00 -12.69 12.00
CA LEU A 134 -6.81 -13.47 10.78
C LEU A 134 -7.73 -13.00 9.64
N THR A 135 -8.97 -12.65 9.95
CA THR A 135 -9.94 -12.18 8.95
C THR A 135 -9.47 -10.90 8.31
N ASP A 136 -9.11 -9.87 9.10
CA ASP A 136 -8.65 -8.57 8.61
C ASP A 136 -7.34 -8.71 7.82
N ILE A 137 -6.39 -9.51 8.33
CA ILE A 137 -5.10 -9.74 7.65
C ILE A 137 -5.29 -10.49 6.33
N THR A 138 -6.20 -11.46 6.29
CA THR A 138 -6.55 -12.17 5.06
C THR A 138 -7.18 -11.21 4.04
N GLU A 139 -8.01 -10.27 4.49
CA GLU A 139 -8.63 -9.28 3.63
C GLU A 139 -7.61 -8.26 3.12
N ILE A 140 -6.68 -7.80 3.96
CA ILE A 140 -5.51 -6.99 3.55
C ILE A 140 -4.72 -7.72 2.46
N ALA A 141 -4.36 -8.98 2.67
CA ALA A 141 -3.58 -9.78 1.75
C ALA A 141 -4.32 -10.00 0.40
N ASN A 142 -5.64 -10.19 0.43
CA ASN A 142 -6.46 -10.32 -0.79
C ASN A 142 -6.62 -8.99 -1.53
N ALA A 143 -6.73 -7.87 -0.83
CA ALA A 143 -6.78 -6.54 -1.43
C ALA A 143 -5.44 -6.21 -2.10
N VAL A 144 -4.32 -6.54 -1.46
CA VAL A 144 -2.97 -6.44 -2.06
C VAL A 144 -2.87 -7.31 -3.32
N ALA A 145 -3.31 -8.57 -3.28
CA ALA A 145 -3.21 -9.47 -4.44
C ALA A 145 -3.97 -8.97 -5.67
N SER A 146 -5.07 -8.22 -5.49
CA SER A 146 -5.96 -7.79 -6.56
C SER A 146 -5.76 -6.32 -7.00
N HIS A 147 -4.77 -5.59 -6.43
CA HIS A 147 -4.63 -4.16 -6.67
C HIS A 147 -4.37 -3.77 -8.14
N MET A 148 -3.81 -4.67 -8.94
CA MET A 148 -3.56 -4.42 -10.37
C MET A 148 -4.85 -4.30 -11.20
N GLY A 149 -5.98 -4.79 -10.72
CA GLY A 149 -7.28 -4.71 -11.40
C GLY A 149 -7.23 -5.31 -12.82
N LYS A 150 -7.69 -4.56 -13.81
CA LYS A 150 -7.74 -5.04 -15.21
C LYS A 150 -6.38 -5.32 -15.86
N TRP A 151 -5.28 -4.90 -15.26
CA TRP A 151 -3.91 -5.22 -15.73
C TRP A 151 -3.40 -6.51 -15.10
N ASN A 152 -4.26 -7.52 -15.03
CA ASN A 152 -4.05 -8.79 -14.34
C ASN A 152 -3.37 -9.87 -15.18
N THR A 153 -2.96 -9.55 -16.41
CA THR A 153 -2.21 -10.45 -17.29
C THR A 153 -1.01 -9.74 -17.92
N SER A 154 0.04 -10.46 -18.22
CA SER A 154 1.25 -9.96 -18.87
C SER A 154 1.73 -10.93 -19.94
N THR A 155 2.35 -10.42 -21.01
CA THR A 155 3.04 -11.26 -22.02
C THR A 155 4.37 -11.83 -21.51
N TYR A 156 4.82 -11.41 -20.34
CA TYR A 156 6.09 -11.81 -19.72
C TYR A 156 5.92 -12.74 -18.52
N SER A 157 4.68 -13.15 -18.21
CA SER A 157 4.37 -14.06 -17.10
C SER A 157 3.13 -14.87 -17.42
N ASP A 158 3.13 -16.14 -17.02
CA ASP A 158 1.95 -17.02 -17.10
C ASP A 158 0.98 -16.78 -15.93
N ASP A 159 1.36 -15.96 -14.95
CA ASP A 159 0.51 -15.64 -13.81
C ASP A 159 -0.71 -14.81 -14.25
N ILE A 160 -1.86 -15.12 -13.68
CA ILE A 160 -3.08 -14.33 -13.79
C ILE A 160 -3.41 -13.82 -12.40
N LEU A 161 -3.34 -12.48 -12.22
CA LEU A 161 -3.64 -11.86 -10.95
C LEU A 161 -5.16 -11.83 -10.69
N PRO A 162 -5.62 -11.92 -9.45
CA PRO A 162 -7.04 -11.81 -9.13
C PRO A 162 -7.58 -10.42 -9.47
N MET A 163 -8.84 -10.36 -9.88
CA MET A 163 -9.57 -9.12 -10.07
C MET A 163 -10.16 -8.64 -8.74
N PRO A 164 -10.27 -7.32 -8.51
CA PRO A 164 -10.92 -6.80 -7.32
C PRO A 164 -12.43 -7.06 -7.34
N GLU A 165 -12.94 -7.79 -6.36
CA GLU A 165 -14.34 -8.21 -6.25
C GLU A 165 -15.10 -7.43 -5.19
N THR A 166 -14.50 -7.24 -3.99
CA THR A 166 -15.12 -6.52 -2.88
C THR A 166 -14.92 -5.00 -3.02
N ASP A 167 -15.70 -4.22 -2.29
CA ASP A 167 -15.56 -2.76 -2.28
C ASP A 167 -14.20 -2.32 -1.68
N ILE A 168 -13.67 -3.06 -0.70
CA ILE A 168 -12.31 -2.87 -0.16
C ILE A 168 -11.28 -3.03 -1.27
N GLN A 169 -11.31 -4.15 -2.00
CA GLN A 169 -10.39 -4.44 -3.10
C GLN A 169 -10.49 -3.40 -4.22
N LYS A 170 -11.72 -3.00 -4.57
CA LYS A 170 -11.96 -1.95 -5.58
C LYS A 170 -11.45 -0.59 -5.14
N CYS A 171 -11.58 -0.25 -3.86
CA CYS A 171 -11.06 0.99 -3.28
C CYS A 171 -9.52 1.00 -3.33
N VAL A 172 -8.86 -0.08 -2.92
CA VAL A 172 -7.40 -0.22 -3.00
C VAL A 172 -6.91 -0.08 -4.43
N HIS A 173 -7.51 -0.81 -5.39
CA HIS A 173 -7.19 -0.66 -6.81
C HIS A 173 -7.39 0.77 -7.32
N LEU A 174 -8.49 1.43 -6.94
CA LEU A 174 -8.79 2.80 -7.38
C LEU A 174 -7.76 3.79 -6.86
N CYS A 175 -7.38 3.70 -5.59
CA CYS A 175 -6.41 4.61 -4.97
C CYS A 175 -5.02 4.45 -5.59
N ASP A 176 -4.53 3.22 -5.79
CA ASP A 176 -3.29 2.93 -6.52
C ASP A 176 -3.34 3.47 -7.95
N TYR A 177 -4.43 3.17 -8.68
CA TYR A 177 -4.64 3.66 -10.04
C TYR A 177 -4.57 5.19 -10.11
N LEU A 178 -5.26 5.92 -9.23
CA LEU A 178 -5.25 7.38 -9.21
C LEU A 178 -3.87 7.94 -8.87
N ALA A 179 -3.18 7.37 -7.89
CA ALA A 179 -1.81 7.76 -7.52
C ALA A 179 -0.80 7.57 -8.66
N SER A 180 -1.09 6.65 -9.61
CA SER A 180 -0.27 6.40 -10.78
C SER A 180 -0.62 7.30 -11.99
N ARG A 181 -1.55 8.28 -11.86
CA ARG A 181 -2.01 9.10 -13.01
C ARG A 181 -1.23 10.39 -13.15
N LYS A 182 -0.49 10.54 -14.24
CA LYS A 182 0.40 11.67 -14.54
C LYS A 182 -0.31 13.04 -14.58
N HIS A 183 -1.60 13.05 -14.89
CA HIS A 183 -2.39 14.28 -14.94
C HIS A 183 -2.96 14.72 -13.58
N LEU A 184 -2.80 13.88 -12.54
CA LEU A 184 -3.13 14.24 -11.16
C LEU A 184 -1.86 14.75 -10.47
N ILE A 185 -1.95 15.96 -9.92
CA ILE A 185 -0.87 16.58 -9.15
C ILE A 185 -1.17 16.37 -7.69
N PHE A 186 -0.21 15.80 -6.95
CA PHE A 186 -0.27 15.63 -5.51
C PHE A 186 0.73 16.59 -4.87
N ASP A 187 0.23 17.53 -4.08
CA ASP A 187 1.05 18.49 -3.35
C ASP A 187 1.33 17.94 -1.93
N PHE A 188 2.54 17.46 -1.72
CA PHE A 188 2.93 16.89 -0.44
C PHE A 188 3.09 17.92 0.68
N ASP A 189 3.32 19.19 0.33
CA ASP A 189 3.48 20.26 1.33
C ASP A 189 2.11 20.62 1.93
N ILE A 190 1.08 20.78 1.09
CA ILE A 190 -0.31 20.97 1.55
C ILE A 190 -0.76 19.77 2.39
N TYR A 191 -0.44 18.56 1.94
CA TYR A 191 -0.75 17.36 2.67
C TYR A 191 -0.03 17.28 4.03
N ALA A 192 1.15 17.84 4.17
CA ALA A 192 1.86 17.96 5.45
C ALA A 192 1.18 18.96 6.40
N GLU A 193 0.72 20.11 5.89
CA GLU A 193 0.11 21.18 6.68
C GLU A 193 -1.28 20.82 7.26
N GLU A 194 -2.07 20.01 6.57
CA GLU A 194 -3.41 19.60 7.05
C GLU A 194 -3.39 18.76 8.33
N LEU A 195 -2.25 18.23 8.73
CA LEU A 195 -2.11 17.34 9.87
C LEU A 195 -1.50 17.97 11.11
N GLU A 196 -0.99 19.17 11.03
CA GLU A 196 -0.65 19.89 12.24
C GLU A 196 -1.96 20.24 12.96
N PRO A 197 -2.15 19.81 14.23
CA PRO A 197 -3.33 20.21 14.98
C PRO A 197 -3.32 21.74 15.03
N LYS A 198 -4.36 22.37 14.46
CA LYS A 198 -4.55 23.83 14.60
C LYS A 198 -4.62 24.11 16.08
N THR A 199 -3.53 24.56 16.67
CA THR A 199 -3.50 25.10 18.02
C THR A 199 -4.39 26.34 18.04
N THR A 200 -5.63 26.17 18.49
CA THR A 200 -6.56 27.26 18.86
C THR A 200 -6.26 27.72 20.26
#